data_43d38a2b3e393adca4ea809bd851a7b4
#
_entry.id   43d38a2b3e393adca4ea809bd851a7b4
#
_cell.length_a   1.000
_cell.length_b   1.000
_cell.length_c   1.000
_cell.angle_alpha   90.00
_cell.angle_beta   90.00
_cell.angle_gamma   90.00
#
_symmetry.space_group_name_H-M   'P 1'
#
loop_
_entity.id
_entity.type
_entity.pdbx_description
1 polymer ?
#
loop_
_entity_poly.entity_id
_entity_poly.type
_entity_poly.pdbx_seq_one_letter_code
_entity_poly.pdbx_strand_id
1 'polypeptide(L)'
;MTSNQFKLSRVRGVPVTDAQLIEDLKRVAAQIGSETVSQPQYSLHGRFDMRNLSRRLGGWETALSAAGLGSTSYQGEYSDERLFANILVLWQHLGRQPRRAELACAPSEISQSPYQRRFGSWTGALEAFVEWANAVEAPATQSLASNSPTRRTSRDPSLRLRYKVLLRDRFTCCGGCGRSPATSPGTVLHIDHVVPWSMGGETLIENLRTMCSQCNLGKSNVL
;
A
#
# COMPACT_ATOMS: atom_id res chain seq x y z
N MET A 1 57.51 52.43 5.31
CA MET A 1 56.76 51.34 5.97
C MET A 1 55.46 51.18 5.20
N THR A 2 55.42 50.30 4.21
CA THR A 2 54.22 50.04 3.40
C THR A 2 53.31 49.04 4.12
N SER A 3 52.19 49.52 4.58
CA SER A 3 51.13 48.66 5.20
C SER A 3 50.57 47.70 4.16
N ASN A 4 50.87 46.41 4.31
CA ASN A 4 50.32 45.35 3.49
C ASN A 4 48.92 45.01 4.02
N GLN A 5 47.89 45.77 3.57
CA GLN A 5 46.52 45.52 3.92
C GLN A 5 45.97 44.36 3.04
N PHE A 6 45.70 43.22 3.65
CA PHE A 6 44.91 42.14 3.02
C PHE A 6 43.48 42.64 2.72
N LYS A 7 43.14 42.74 1.45
CA LYS A 7 41.80 43.03 1.00
C LYS A 7 41.08 41.73 0.68
N LEU A 8 39.99 41.46 1.37
CA LEU A 8 39.07 40.36 1.02
C LEU A 8 38.44 40.64 -0.35
N SER A 9 38.89 39.94 -1.39
CA SER A 9 38.19 39.92 -2.67
C SER A 9 37.04 38.91 -2.60
N ARG A 10 35.80 39.36 -2.65
CA ARG A 10 34.67 38.50 -2.87
C ARG A 10 34.70 38.02 -4.32
N VAL A 11 35.22 36.82 -4.55
CA VAL A 11 35.06 36.14 -5.83
C VAL A 11 33.59 35.75 -5.94
N ARG A 12 32.80 36.57 -6.63
CA ARG A 12 31.45 36.19 -7.03
C ARG A 12 31.62 35.15 -8.15
N GLY A 13 31.38 33.89 -7.86
CA GLY A 13 31.26 32.86 -8.90
C GLY A 13 30.17 33.26 -9.90
N VAL A 14 30.32 32.83 -11.15
CA VAL A 14 29.27 33.04 -12.17
C VAL A 14 27.95 32.48 -11.63
N PRO A 15 26.85 33.29 -11.64
CA PRO A 15 25.60 32.82 -11.13
C PRO A 15 25.11 31.61 -11.91
N VAL A 16 24.88 30.50 -11.25
CA VAL A 16 24.28 29.31 -11.86
C VAL A 16 22.89 29.67 -12.38
N THR A 17 22.61 29.37 -13.64
CA THR A 17 21.29 29.60 -14.25
C THR A 17 20.34 28.42 -14.03
N ASP A 18 19.02 28.64 -14.15
CA ASP A 18 18.04 27.57 -14.03
C ASP A 18 18.19 26.53 -15.15
N ALA A 19 18.58 26.96 -16.35
CA ALA A 19 18.92 26.08 -17.46
C ALA A 19 20.06 25.10 -17.12
N GLN A 20 21.11 25.57 -16.42
CA GLN A 20 22.21 24.71 -15.98
C GLN A 20 21.77 23.69 -14.91
N LEU A 21 20.85 24.06 -14.04
CA LEU A 21 20.27 23.13 -13.05
C LEU A 21 19.44 22.02 -13.73
N ILE A 22 18.64 22.39 -14.72
CA ILE A 22 17.82 21.45 -15.51
C ILE A 22 18.72 20.53 -16.33
N GLU A 23 19.77 21.07 -16.96
CA GLU A 23 20.74 20.28 -17.75
C GLU A 23 21.48 19.27 -16.86
N ASP A 24 21.83 19.65 -15.65
CA ASP A 24 22.48 18.74 -14.70
C ASP A 24 21.54 17.62 -14.23
N LEU A 25 20.23 17.89 -14.07
CA LEU A 25 19.23 16.84 -13.80
C LEU A 25 19.17 15.83 -14.94
N LYS A 26 19.11 16.30 -16.19
CA LYS A 26 19.12 15.42 -17.38
C LYS A 26 20.38 14.59 -17.46
N ARG A 27 21.54 15.20 -17.18
CA ARG A 27 22.83 14.51 -17.14
C ARG A 27 22.82 13.38 -16.09
N VAL A 28 22.33 13.65 -14.88
CA VAL A 28 22.24 12.65 -13.82
C VAL A 28 21.29 11.52 -14.23
N ALA A 29 20.12 11.83 -14.80
CA ALA A 29 19.18 10.82 -15.30
C ALA A 29 19.84 9.90 -16.34
N ALA A 30 20.55 10.49 -17.32
CA ALA A 30 21.28 9.72 -18.32
C ALA A 30 22.41 8.87 -17.71
N GLN A 31 23.12 9.40 -16.71
CA GLN A 31 24.21 8.68 -16.02
C GLN A 31 23.69 7.44 -15.26
N ILE A 32 22.52 7.54 -14.62
CA ILE A 32 21.94 6.42 -13.88
C ILE A 32 21.04 5.52 -14.75
N GLY A 33 20.82 5.89 -16.03
CA GLY A 33 19.98 5.12 -16.96
C GLY A 33 18.51 5.06 -16.57
N SER A 34 17.97 6.14 -15.99
CA SER A 34 16.58 6.18 -15.49
C SER A 34 15.81 7.37 -16.04
N GLU A 35 14.53 7.17 -16.29
CA GLU A 35 13.60 8.24 -16.71
C GLU A 35 13.23 9.21 -15.58
N THR A 36 13.66 8.93 -14.36
CA THR A 36 13.44 9.78 -13.18
C THR A 36 14.68 9.81 -12.29
N VAL A 37 14.78 10.82 -11.42
CA VAL A 37 15.91 10.99 -10.48
C VAL A 37 15.33 11.27 -9.09
N SER A 38 15.67 10.47 -8.10
CA SER A 38 15.32 10.75 -6.70
C SER A 38 16.28 11.76 -6.06
N GLN A 39 15.81 12.45 -5.02
CA GLN A 39 16.65 13.42 -4.28
C GLN A 39 17.96 12.81 -3.77
N PRO A 40 17.99 11.58 -3.18
CA PRO A 40 19.23 10.93 -2.78
C PRO A 40 20.17 10.64 -3.97
N GLN A 41 19.65 10.18 -5.10
CA GLN A 41 20.45 9.95 -6.30
C GLN A 41 21.07 11.24 -6.83
N TYR A 42 20.28 12.33 -6.86
CA TYR A 42 20.82 13.62 -7.26
C TYR A 42 21.87 14.15 -6.28
N SER A 43 21.66 13.99 -4.97
CA SER A 43 22.65 14.38 -3.97
C SER A 43 24.00 13.64 -4.12
N LEU A 44 23.98 12.42 -4.67
CA LEU A 44 25.16 11.61 -4.92
C LEU A 44 25.87 11.97 -6.23
N HIS A 45 25.14 12.28 -7.29
CA HIS A 45 25.65 12.43 -8.66
C HIS A 45 25.54 13.84 -9.22
N GLY A 46 24.75 14.72 -8.59
CA GLY A 46 24.52 16.10 -9.02
C GLY A 46 25.74 16.99 -8.76
N ARG A 47 25.93 17.99 -9.61
CA ARG A 47 26.99 19.01 -9.49
C ARG A 47 26.57 20.15 -8.56
N PHE A 48 25.28 20.32 -8.30
CA PHE A 48 24.73 21.43 -7.54
C PHE A 48 24.04 20.92 -6.28
N ASP A 49 23.88 21.81 -5.30
CA ASP A 49 23.13 21.49 -4.09
C ASP A 49 21.64 21.24 -4.40
N MET A 50 21.13 20.09 -3.99
CA MET A 50 19.77 19.63 -4.24
C MET A 50 18.72 20.58 -3.67
N ARG A 51 18.96 21.14 -2.45
CA ARG A 51 18.03 22.05 -1.79
C ARG A 51 17.92 23.37 -2.55
N ASN A 52 19.06 23.87 -3.06
CA ASN A 52 19.10 25.09 -3.86
C ASN A 52 18.37 24.89 -5.19
N LEU A 53 18.58 23.76 -5.85
CA LEU A 53 17.88 23.37 -7.08
C LEU A 53 16.36 23.31 -6.85
N SER A 54 15.94 22.56 -5.84
CA SER A 54 14.51 22.40 -5.52
C SER A 54 13.84 23.75 -5.19
N ARG A 55 14.48 24.57 -4.36
CA ARG A 55 13.96 25.90 -4.02
C ARG A 55 13.86 26.84 -5.22
N ARG A 56 14.82 26.84 -6.13
CA ARG A 56 14.83 27.73 -7.29
C ARG A 56 13.83 27.33 -8.36
N LEU A 57 13.63 26.04 -8.57
CA LEU A 57 12.70 25.52 -9.58
C LEU A 57 11.28 25.26 -9.03
N GLY A 58 10.97 25.72 -7.80
CA GLY A 58 9.62 25.62 -7.24
C GLY A 58 9.24 24.26 -6.70
N GLY A 59 10.22 23.41 -6.37
CA GLY A 59 10.02 22.07 -5.83
C GLY A 59 10.74 21.00 -6.65
N TRP A 60 10.91 19.81 -6.04
CA TRP A 60 11.60 18.69 -6.71
C TRP A 60 10.84 18.18 -7.93
N GLU A 61 9.53 17.96 -7.79
CA GLU A 61 8.67 17.47 -8.87
C GLU A 61 8.58 18.48 -10.02
N THR A 62 8.53 19.78 -9.71
CA THR A 62 8.55 20.85 -10.72
C THR A 62 9.88 20.85 -11.47
N ALA A 63 10.99 20.62 -10.77
CA ALA A 63 12.32 20.52 -11.38
C ALA A 63 12.43 19.31 -12.33
N LEU A 64 11.92 18.15 -11.93
CA LEU A 64 11.87 16.97 -12.79
C LEU A 64 11.01 17.21 -14.02
N SER A 65 9.82 17.79 -13.85
CA SER A 65 8.93 18.15 -14.96
C SER A 65 9.61 19.12 -15.95
N ALA A 66 10.30 20.15 -15.44
CA ALA A 66 11.06 21.10 -16.27
C ALA A 66 12.21 20.42 -17.02
N ALA A 67 12.77 19.36 -16.47
CA ALA A 67 13.80 18.54 -17.13
C ALA A 67 13.21 17.50 -18.10
N GLY A 68 11.88 17.36 -18.20
CA GLY A 68 11.22 16.32 -18.98
C GLY A 68 11.39 14.92 -18.39
N LEU A 69 11.67 14.82 -17.08
CA LEU A 69 11.85 13.58 -16.36
C LEU A 69 10.55 13.17 -15.67
N GLY A 70 10.36 11.88 -15.46
CA GLY A 70 9.24 11.31 -14.73
C GLY A 70 9.25 11.71 -13.26
N SER A 71 8.06 11.81 -12.65
CA SER A 71 7.91 12.06 -11.21
C SER A 71 8.53 10.93 -10.38
N THR A 72 9.18 11.29 -9.27
CA THR A 72 9.64 10.33 -8.26
C THR A 72 8.54 9.95 -7.28
N SER A 73 7.50 10.76 -7.20
CA SER A 73 6.31 10.37 -6.46
C SER A 73 5.62 9.25 -7.23
N TYR A 74 5.40 8.13 -6.56
CA TYR A 74 4.50 7.10 -7.08
C TYR A 74 3.14 7.75 -7.35
N GLN A 75 2.88 8.09 -8.63
CA GLN A 75 1.62 8.68 -9.07
C GLN A 75 0.51 7.64 -9.29
N GLY A 76 0.82 6.37 -9.02
CA GLY A 76 -0.22 5.37 -8.92
C GLY A 76 -1.12 5.69 -7.74
N GLU A 77 -2.32 6.19 -8.02
CA GLU A 77 -3.36 6.18 -7.00
C GLU A 77 -3.61 4.72 -6.66
N TYR A 78 -3.37 4.36 -5.39
CA TYR A 78 -3.86 3.09 -4.90
C TYR A 78 -5.38 3.11 -5.01
N SER A 79 -5.97 2.12 -5.67
CA SER A 79 -7.42 1.96 -5.64
C SER A 79 -7.90 1.74 -4.20
N ASP A 80 -9.14 2.12 -3.93
CA ASP A 80 -9.72 1.90 -2.60
C ASP A 80 -9.66 0.42 -2.21
N GLU A 81 -9.86 -0.50 -3.16
CA GLU A 81 -9.73 -1.94 -2.94
C GLU A 81 -8.32 -2.34 -2.48
N ARG A 82 -7.28 -1.75 -3.08
CA ARG A 82 -5.89 -2.04 -2.68
C ARG A 82 -5.59 -1.49 -1.28
N LEU A 83 -6.07 -0.29 -0.96
CA LEU A 83 -5.96 0.31 0.37
C LEU A 83 -6.70 -0.54 1.41
N PHE A 84 -7.91 -0.97 1.10
CA PHE A 84 -8.73 -1.81 1.97
C PHE A 84 -8.16 -3.22 2.13
N ALA A 85 -7.58 -3.79 1.08
CA ALA A 85 -6.87 -5.07 1.17
C ALA A 85 -5.71 -5.00 2.18
N ASN A 86 -4.92 -3.94 2.15
CA ASN A 86 -3.83 -3.75 3.12
C ASN A 86 -4.35 -3.54 4.56
N ILE A 87 -5.47 -2.83 4.75
CA ILE A 87 -6.12 -2.72 6.07
C ILE A 87 -6.56 -4.10 6.56
N LEU A 88 -7.20 -4.91 5.71
CA LEU A 88 -7.64 -6.25 6.10
C LEU A 88 -6.46 -7.18 6.45
N VAL A 89 -5.37 -7.13 5.69
CA VAL A 89 -4.16 -7.90 5.99
C VAL A 89 -3.62 -7.55 7.37
N LEU A 90 -3.54 -6.27 7.72
CA LEU A 90 -3.14 -5.82 9.06
C LEU A 90 -4.12 -6.30 10.12
N TRP A 91 -5.42 -6.15 9.90
CA TRP A 91 -6.44 -6.56 10.85
C TRP A 91 -6.40 -8.07 11.12
N GLN A 92 -6.25 -8.86 10.04
CA GLN A 92 -6.13 -10.31 10.12
C GLN A 92 -4.84 -10.74 10.85
N HIS A 93 -3.73 -10.04 10.60
CA HIS A 93 -2.44 -10.31 11.25
C HIS A 93 -2.44 -10.00 12.74
N LEU A 94 -3.13 -8.93 13.15
CA LEU A 94 -3.17 -8.46 14.54
C LEU A 94 -4.30 -9.09 15.34
N GLY A 95 -5.35 -9.59 14.70
CA GLY A 95 -6.59 -10.06 15.35
C GLY A 95 -7.39 -8.95 16.04
N ARG A 96 -7.05 -7.69 15.75
CA ARG A 96 -7.68 -6.47 16.28
C ARG A 96 -7.55 -5.32 15.29
N GLN A 97 -8.29 -4.24 15.56
CA GLN A 97 -8.17 -3.02 14.77
C GLN A 97 -6.71 -2.51 14.72
N PRO A 98 -6.16 -2.27 13.52
CA PRO A 98 -4.80 -1.80 13.37
C PRO A 98 -4.65 -0.33 13.78
N ARG A 99 -3.54 0.01 14.39
CA ARG A 99 -3.15 1.38 14.72
C ARG A 99 -2.29 1.96 13.59
N ARG A 100 -2.28 3.29 13.47
CA ARG A 100 -1.50 4.01 12.47
C ARG A 100 -0.01 3.61 12.44
N ALA A 101 0.60 3.40 13.61
CA ALA A 101 2.01 3.03 13.71
C ALA A 101 2.33 1.68 13.05
N GLU A 102 1.35 0.79 12.95
CA GLU A 102 1.53 -0.54 12.38
C GLU A 102 1.62 -0.55 10.85
N LEU A 103 1.28 0.58 10.20
CA LEU A 103 1.56 0.80 8.78
C LEU A 103 3.06 0.83 8.43
N ALA A 104 3.92 1.09 9.41
CA ALA A 104 5.37 1.10 9.21
C ALA A 104 6.01 -0.29 9.35
N CYS A 105 5.25 -1.31 9.72
CA CYS A 105 5.73 -2.65 9.99
C CYS A 105 5.09 -3.68 9.05
N ALA A 106 5.80 -4.79 8.82
CA ALA A 106 5.20 -5.94 8.12
C ALA A 106 3.97 -6.46 8.91
N PRO A 107 2.92 -6.93 8.25
CA PRO A 107 2.83 -7.20 6.81
C PRO A 107 2.30 -6.02 5.95
N SER A 108 2.28 -4.78 6.46
CA SER A 108 1.84 -3.63 5.67
C SER A 108 2.78 -3.35 4.50
N GLU A 109 2.22 -3.22 3.30
CA GLU A 109 2.95 -2.83 2.09
C GLU A 109 2.75 -1.36 1.73
N ILE A 110 1.81 -0.68 2.39
CA ILE A 110 1.39 0.68 2.06
C ILE A 110 1.62 1.60 3.26
N SER A 111 2.38 2.66 3.04
CA SER A 111 2.65 3.68 4.06
C SER A 111 1.42 4.54 4.38
N GLN A 112 1.52 5.41 5.38
CA GLN A 112 0.42 6.28 5.81
C GLN A 112 -0.03 7.29 4.74
N SER A 113 0.88 7.81 3.92
CA SER A 113 0.60 8.95 3.02
C SER A 113 -0.56 8.72 2.05
N PRO A 114 -0.73 7.56 1.40
CA PRO A 114 -1.89 7.28 0.56
C PRO A 114 -3.23 7.39 1.30
N TYR A 115 -3.30 6.85 2.52
CA TYR A 115 -4.52 6.93 3.36
C TYR A 115 -4.84 8.36 3.76
N GLN A 116 -3.81 9.14 4.14
CA GLN A 116 -3.97 10.55 4.47
C GLN A 116 -4.50 11.37 3.29
N ARG A 117 -3.99 11.13 2.09
CA ARG A 117 -4.44 11.83 0.87
C ARG A 117 -5.87 11.44 0.49
N ARG A 118 -6.22 10.16 0.58
CA ARG A 118 -7.50 9.63 0.10
C ARG A 118 -8.64 9.85 1.08
N PHE A 119 -8.39 9.63 2.39
CA PHE A 119 -9.42 9.61 3.43
C PHE A 119 -9.24 10.70 4.51
N GLY A 120 -8.27 11.60 4.34
CA GLY A 120 -7.99 12.69 5.27
C GLY A 120 -7.29 12.27 6.56
N SER A 121 -7.47 11.04 7.01
CA SER A 121 -6.83 10.51 8.22
C SER A 121 -6.79 8.98 8.22
N TRP A 122 -6.01 8.39 9.12
CA TRP A 122 -6.04 6.94 9.34
C TRP A 122 -7.40 6.46 9.89
N THR A 123 -8.00 7.21 10.80
CA THR A 123 -9.33 6.91 11.34
C THR A 123 -10.38 6.96 10.24
N GLY A 124 -10.36 8.00 9.39
CA GLY A 124 -11.25 8.10 8.23
C GLY A 124 -11.08 6.93 7.25
N ALA A 125 -9.85 6.43 7.07
CA ALA A 125 -9.61 5.24 6.24
C ALA A 125 -10.23 3.97 6.85
N LEU A 126 -10.16 3.80 8.17
CA LEU A 126 -10.79 2.67 8.87
C LEU A 126 -12.32 2.76 8.83
N GLU A 127 -12.88 3.95 9.01
CA GLU A 127 -14.33 4.18 8.91
C GLU A 127 -14.82 3.87 7.49
N ALA A 128 -14.14 4.39 6.46
CA ALA A 128 -14.46 4.10 5.07
C ALA A 128 -14.34 2.60 4.73
N PHE A 129 -13.34 1.91 5.28
CA PHE A 129 -13.18 0.47 5.13
C PHE A 129 -14.36 -0.30 5.76
N VAL A 130 -14.76 0.04 6.99
CA VAL A 130 -15.87 -0.62 7.69
C VAL A 130 -17.19 -0.36 6.97
N GLU A 131 -17.44 0.87 6.53
CA GLU A 131 -18.62 1.23 5.75
C GLU A 131 -18.67 0.44 4.44
N TRP A 132 -17.56 0.43 3.68
CA TRP A 132 -17.43 -0.35 2.45
C TRP A 132 -17.67 -1.85 2.69
N ALA A 133 -17.11 -2.42 3.76
CA ALA A 133 -17.26 -3.84 4.08
C ALA A 133 -18.69 -4.22 4.48
N ASN A 134 -19.42 -3.31 5.13
CA ASN A 134 -20.80 -3.50 5.54
C ASN A 134 -21.80 -3.20 4.41
N ALA A 135 -21.40 -2.44 3.39
CA ALA A 135 -22.30 -2.17 2.27
C ALA A 135 -22.80 -3.47 1.65
N VAL A 136 -24.09 -3.49 1.33
CA VAL A 136 -24.68 -4.62 0.60
C VAL A 136 -24.03 -4.67 -0.77
N GLU A 137 -23.45 -5.80 -1.14
CA GLU A 137 -23.01 -6.00 -2.51
C GLU A 137 -24.24 -5.82 -3.41
N ALA A 138 -24.22 -4.80 -4.27
CA ALA A 138 -25.19 -4.72 -5.35
C ALA A 138 -25.09 -6.05 -6.10
N PRO A 139 -26.22 -6.74 -6.38
CA PRO A 139 -26.16 -7.97 -7.16
C PRO A 139 -25.39 -7.64 -8.43
N ALA A 140 -24.31 -8.39 -8.67
CA ALA A 140 -23.50 -8.23 -9.89
C ALA A 140 -24.49 -8.17 -11.04
N THR A 141 -24.50 -7.08 -11.79
CA THR A 141 -25.43 -6.84 -12.90
C THR A 141 -25.34 -8.06 -13.78
N GLN A 142 -26.34 -8.96 -13.65
CA GLN A 142 -26.44 -10.12 -14.50
C GLN A 142 -26.66 -9.56 -15.88
N SER A 143 -25.63 -9.63 -16.70
CA SER A 143 -25.77 -9.50 -18.15
C SER A 143 -26.88 -10.48 -18.57
N LEU A 144 -28.03 -9.95 -18.94
CA LEU A 144 -29.15 -10.69 -19.50
C LEU A 144 -28.72 -11.25 -20.86
N ALA A 145 -28.05 -12.38 -20.89
CA ALA A 145 -27.98 -13.30 -22.04
C ALA A 145 -27.09 -14.50 -21.71
N SER A 146 -27.67 -15.56 -21.15
CA SER A 146 -27.44 -16.95 -21.58
C SER A 146 -28.13 -17.90 -20.60
N ASN A 147 -28.92 -18.81 -21.12
CA ASN A 147 -29.40 -20.03 -20.46
C ASN A 147 -28.18 -20.93 -20.16
N SER A 148 -27.36 -20.56 -19.15
CA SER A 148 -26.30 -21.40 -18.64
C SER A 148 -26.68 -21.90 -17.25
N PRO A 149 -26.34 -23.13 -16.88
CA PRO A 149 -26.61 -23.69 -15.56
C PRO A 149 -26.07 -22.75 -14.47
N THR A 150 -26.78 -22.62 -13.37
CA THR A 150 -26.53 -21.73 -12.24
C THR A 150 -25.02 -21.62 -11.97
N ARG A 151 -24.42 -20.46 -12.26
CA ARG A 151 -22.98 -20.25 -12.15
C ARG A 151 -22.60 -20.36 -10.68
N ARG A 152 -21.78 -21.35 -10.38
CA ARG A 152 -21.26 -21.60 -9.05
C ARG A 152 -20.45 -20.40 -8.55
N THR A 153 -20.49 -20.11 -7.24
CA THR A 153 -19.67 -19.04 -6.62
C THR A 153 -18.19 -19.24 -6.92
N SER A 154 -17.42 -18.14 -6.95
CA SER A 154 -15.94 -18.24 -7.00
C SER A 154 -15.42 -19.01 -5.79
N ARG A 155 -14.38 -19.82 -5.96
CA ARG A 155 -13.73 -20.52 -4.84
C ARG A 155 -13.16 -19.56 -3.80
N ASP A 156 -12.55 -18.47 -4.25
CA ASP A 156 -11.93 -17.53 -3.34
C ASP A 156 -12.96 -16.49 -2.89
N PRO A 157 -13.14 -16.30 -1.56
CA PRO A 157 -14.05 -15.30 -1.04
C PRO A 157 -13.56 -13.89 -1.34
N SER A 158 -14.49 -13.00 -1.68
CA SER A 158 -14.21 -11.57 -1.86
C SER A 158 -13.63 -10.96 -0.58
N LEU A 159 -12.95 -9.82 -0.71
CA LEU A 159 -12.35 -9.09 0.42
C LEU A 159 -13.41 -8.78 1.50
N ARG A 160 -14.61 -8.36 1.07
CA ARG A 160 -15.74 -8.09 1.97
C ARG A 160 -16.19 -9.35 2.72
N LEU A 161 -16.33 -10.44 2.00
CA LEU A 161 -16.79 -11.70 2.59
C LEU A 161 -15.76 -12.25 3.59
N ARG A 162 -14.46 -12.14 3.25
CA ARG A 162 -13.38 -12.50 4.18
C ARG A 162 -13.45 -11.69 5.48
N TYR A 163 -13.61 -10.37 5.39
CA TYR A 163 -13.74 -9.53 6.57
C TYR A 163 -14.98 -9.90 7.40
N LYS A 164 -16.15 -10.10 6.78
CA LYS A 164 -17.38 -10.50 7.46
C LYS A 164 -17.24 -11.82 8.22
N VAL A 165 -16.60 -12.82 7.63
CA VAL A 165 -16.33 -14.11 8.30
C VAL A 165 -15.37 -13.92 9.47
N LEU A 166 -14.25 -13.21 9.27
CA LEU A 166 -13.29 -12.92 10.34
C LEU A 166 -13.92 -12.15 11.51
N LEU A 167 -14.77 -11.17 11.21
CA LEU A 167 -15.47 -10.38 12.22
C LEU A 167 -16.50 -11.22 13.00
N ARG A 168 -17.33 -12.03 12.29
CA ARG A 168 -18.27 -12.96 12.90
C ARG A 168 -17.58 -13.91 13.88
N ASP A 169 -16.42 -14.44 13.46
CA ASP A 169 -15.63 -15.40 14.24
C ASP A 169 -14.65 -14.70 15.22
N ARG A 170 -14.75 -13.36 15.36
CA ARG A 170 -13.93 -12.55 16.28
C ARG A 170 -12.44 -12.76 16.07
N PHE A 171 -12.00 -12.94 14.82
CA PHE A 171 -10.61 -13.21 14.48
C PHE A 171 -10.02 -14.40 15.27
N THR A 172 -10.82 -15.43 15.52
CA THR A 172 -10.48 -16.60 16.31
C THR A 172 -10.65 -17.86 15.49
N CYS A 173 -9.77 -18.85 15.67
CA CYS A 173 -9.86 -20.13 15.00
C CYS A 173 -11.08 -20.93 15.49
N CYS A 174 -11.99 -21.29 14.58
CA CYS A 174 -13.16 -22.13 14.82
C CYS A 174 -12.85 -23.64 14.70
N GLY A 175 -11.60 -24.04 14.48
CA GLY A 175 -11.17 -25.44 14.37
C GLY A 175 -10.95 -26.15 15.71
N GLY A 176 -11.48 -25.60 16.82
CA GLY A 176 -11.41 -26.18 18.16
C GLY A 176 -10.26 -25.69 19.03
N CYS A 177 -9.19 -25.06 18.45
CA CYS A 177 -8.05 -24.58 19.25
C CYS A 177 -8.25 -23.17 19.85
N GLY A 178 -9.22 -22.38 19.37
CA GLY A 178 -9.55 -21.05 19.88
C GLY A 178 -8.42 -19.98 19.74
N ARG A 179 -7.37 -20.23 18.97
CA ARG A 179 -6.24 -19.29 18.80
C ARG A 179 -6.66 -18.07 18.01
N SER A 180 -6.16 -16.92 18.45
CA SER A 180 -6.30 -15.62 17.77
C SER A 180 -4.93 -14.93 17.71
N PRO A 181 -4.60 -14.17 16.65
CA PRO A 181 -3.37 -13.39 16.61
C PRO A 181 -3.24 -12.41 17.77
N ALA A 182 -4.36 -11.89 18.28
CA ALA A 182 -4.38 -10.96 19.41
C ALA A 182 -3.92 -11.59 20.72
N THR A 183 -4.19 -12.88 20.93
CA THR A 183 -3.85 -13.62 22.17
C THR A 183 -2.67 -14.58 22.00
N SER A 184 -2.40 -14.97 20.76
CA SER A 184 -1.31 -15.88 20.39
C SER A 184 -0.57 -15.31 19.16
N PRO A 185 0.39 -14.39 19.38
CA PRO A 185 1.14 -13.76 18.28
C PRO A 185 1.76 -14.80 17.34
N GLY A 186 1.76 -14.51 16.04
CA GLY A 186 2.22 -15.44 15.00
C GLY A 186 1.16 -16.43 14.52
N THR A 187 -0.05 -16.43 15.09
CA THR A 187 -1.18 -17.21 14.54
C THR A 187 -1.58 -16.62 13.18
N VAL A 188 -1.51 -17.45 12.13
CA VAL A 188 -1.98 -17.09 10.79
C VAL A 188 -3.40 -17.65 10.62
N LEU A 189 -4.36 -16.76 10.30
CA LEU A 189 -5.74 -17.11 10.07
C LEU A 189 -6.05 -17.24 8.57
N HIS A 190 -6.85 -18.22 8.22
CA HIS A 190 -7.37 -18.50 6.88
C HIS A 190 -8.87 -18.55 6.91
N ILE A 191 -9.52 -18.29 5.78
CA ILE A 191 -10.94 -18.59 5.58
C ILE A 191 -11.03 -19.94 4.89
N ASP A 192 -11.75 -20.86 5.51
CA ASP A 192 -11.94 -22.24 5.05
C ASP A 192 -13.44 -22.53 4.82
N HIS A 193 -13.70 -23.42 3.84
CA HIS A 193 -15.06 -23.91 3.58
C HIS A 193 -15.41 -25.04 4.55
N VAL A 194 -16.59 -24.97 5.18
CA VAL A 194 -17.11 -26.06 6.02
C VAL A 194 -17.37 -27.28 5.15
N VAL A 195 -18.21 -27.14 4.11
CA VAL A 195 -18.34 -28.10 3.02
C VAL A 195 -17.36 -27.71 1.93
N PRO A 196 -16.38 -28.56 1.58
CA PRO A 196 -15.37 -28.21 0.59
C PRO A 196 -15.96 -27.73 -0.74
N TRP A 197 -15.35 -26.69 -1.33
CA TRP A 197 -15.78 -26.18 -2.62
C TRP A 197 -15.72 -27.25 -3.73
N SER A 198 -14.74 -28.16 -3.66
CA SER A 198 -14.62 -29.33 -4.56
C SER A 198 -15.80 -30.31 -4.43
N MET A 199 -16.46 -30.35 -3.30
CA MET A 199 -17.60 -31.21 -2.99
C MET A 199 -18.95 -30.51 -3.11
N GLY A 200 -19.01 -29.35 -3.77
CA GLY A 200 -20.26 -28.64 -3.99
C GLY A 200 -20.54 -27.50 -3.00
N GLY A 201 -19.68 -27.28 -2.01
CA GLY A 201 -19.85 -26.17 -1.07
C GLY A 201 -19.71 -24.83 -1.77
N GLU A 202 -20.66 -23.93 -1.53
CA GLU A 202 -20.66 -22.56 -2.08
C GLU A 202 -19.84 -21.61 -1.19
N THR A 203 -19.27 -20.56 -1.80
CA THR A 203 -18.53 -19.50 -1.10
C THR A 203 -19.53 -18.46 -0.56
N LEU A 204 -20.28 -18.88 0.43
CA LEU A 204 -21.26 -18.09 1.17
C LEU A 204 -20.85 -17.99 2.63
N ILE A 205 -21.29 -16.94 3.32
CA ILE A 205 -20.88 -16.66 4.71
C ILE A 205 -21.19 -17.82 5.65
N GLU A 206 -22.29 -18.54 5.40
CA GLU A 206 -22.76 -19.68 6.19
C GLU A 206 -21.84 -20.91 6.02
N ASN A 207 -21.21 -21.05 4.85
CA ASN A 207 -20.32 -22.16 4.54
C ASN A 207 -18.84 -21.83 4.74
N LEU A 208 -18.53 -20.64 5.26
CA LEU A 208 -17.15 -20.21 5.52
C LEU A 208 -16.90 -20.08 7.01
N ARG A 209 -15.68 -20.37 7.43
CA ARG A 209 -15.21 -20.23 8.81
C ARG A 209 -13.77 -19.79 8.89
N THR A 210 -13.39 -19.19 10.02
CA THR A 210 -12.01 -18.83 10.32
C THR A 210 -11.26 -20.03 10.89
N MET A 211 -10.10 -20.35 10.31
CA MET A 211 -9.23 -21.45 10.77
C MET A 211 -7.80 -20.94 10.91
N CYS A 212 -7.06 -21.35 11.95
CA CYS A 212 -5.62 -21.14 11.95
C CYS A 212 -4.91 -22.11 11.00
N SER A 213 -3.70 -21.79 10.57
CA SER A 213 -2.92 -22.61 9.63
C SER A 213 -2.79 -24.07 10.09
N GLN A 214 -2.56 -24.29 11.39
CA GLN A 214 -2.41 -25.64 11.94
C GLN A 214 -3.70 -26.47 11.86
N CYS A 215 -4.85 -25.88 12.29
CA CYS A 215 -6.12 -26.57 12.21
C CYS A 215 -6.60 -26.77 10.76
N ASN A 216 -6.29 -25.80 9.87
CA ASN A 216 -6.61 -25.90 8.46
C ASN A 216 -5.84 -27.03 7.76
N LEU A 217 -4.55 -27.18 8.03
CA LEU A 217 -3.72 -28.29 7.55
C LEU A 217 -4.17 -29.63 8.15
N GLY A 218 -4.50 -29.67 9.45
CA GLY A 218 -4.98 -30.88 10.11
C GLY A 218 -6.29 -31.43 9.55
N LYS A 219 -7.19 -30.56 9.05
CA LYS A 219 -8.43 -30.96 8.39
C LYS A 219 -8.19 -31.76 7.11
N SER A 220 -7.11 -31.47 6.37
CA SER A 220 -6.79 -32.13 5.10
C SER A 220 -6.36 -33.60 5.26
N ASN A 221 -6.05 -34.05 6.48
CA ASN A 221 -5.54 -35.39 6.76
C ASN A 221 -6.61 -36.33 7.40
N VAL A 222 -7.87 -35.90 7.46
CA VAL A 222 -8.96 -36.63 8.14
C VAL A 222 -10.15 -36.86 7.18
N LEU A 223 -9.84 -37.26 5.94
CA LEU A 223 -10.84 -37.80 5.00
C LEU A 223 -10.35 -39.11 4.46
#